data_baee32d3a9facb2a175392c64b2a7e28
#
_entry.id   baee32d3a9facb2a175392c64b2a7e28
#
_cell.length_a   1.000
_cell.length_b   1.000
_cell.length_c   1.000
_cell.angle_alpha   90.00
_cell.angle_beta   90.00
_cell.angle_gamma   90.00
#
_symmetry.space_group_name_H-M   'P 1'
#
loop_
_entity.id
_entity.type
_entity.pdbx_description
1 polymer ?
#
loop_
_entity_poly.entity_id
_entity_poly.type
_entity_poly.pdbx_seq_one_letter_code
_entity_poly.pdbx_strand_id
1 'polypeptide(L)'
;MVDENLYRIKKYSDDTAFSCISKYFITLKDEEIKANNQHLHNVVSQGLIPLMKEDTLFKDIYRNIKYEGSYFKGTKVVKPDEYDLNLSMKLPLNYNELQVETNHKHFSYVKIKVNSESKLPKWEEHSKILNKWLSDKNYLNQNKFHQWMEAIMTNTYKKLKKSDNFYELEVDGKNYRIKQFKKSGPAFTIFVELGDHPTLMSMDIVPCLELNDIILQGYKTFPDVSPSKCVVAKPSKEPEGEFLWRLSFYDQEKQILLNSEVSKLKVVVKMIKKLRDQLNYKRLASYYIETIFLHEIAKRKSDVDFFRASKTSLFIYMLQKLIQALEKKCIPYFWHEGHNLIGHLQPKEIENYANRLKNILLSIDKKIVDDRFAMAEFLLNEEEKKILLEIVESSKTNGSDTQNLEKSEVIKKIKHVINDGKNKENQNSSATIVTHAIYDRTENDLERRIAFLCEELKNLGQMKEQIPLADLNKLSESFKIMFS
;
A
#
# COMPACT_ATOMS: atom_id res chain seq x y z
N MET A 1 9.13 30.96 -1.76
CA MET A 1 9.96 29.78 -2.09
C MET A 1 10.11 28.94 -0.82
N VAL A 2 10.07 27.61 -0.91
CA VAL A 2 10.43 26.75 0.24
C VAL A 2 11.93 26.90 0.46
N ASP A 3 12.29 27.11 1.71
CA ASP A 3 13.68 26.93 2.09
C ASP A 3 14.03 25.44 1.92
N GLU A 4 14.84 25.13 0.93
CA GLU A 4 15.31 23.77 0.62
C GLU A 4 16.12 23.16 1.79
N ASN A 5 16.53 23.97 2.75
CA ASN A 5 17.26 23.55 3.96
C ASN A 5 16.39 23.54 5.23
N LEU A 6 15.08 23.70 5.10
CA LEU A 6 14.15 23.74 6.25
C LEU A 6 14.32 22.53 7.18
N TYR A 7 14.66 21.35 6.63
CA TYR A 7 14.90 20.13 7.40
C TYR A 7 16.15 20.19 8.31
N ARG A 8 17.02 21.21 8.15
CA ARG A 8 18.22 21.43 8.99
C ARG A 8 17.96 22.36 10.19
N ILE A 9 16.75 22.91 10.31
CA ILE A 9 16.43 23.88 11.37
C ILE A 9 16.36 23.18 12.72
N LYS A 10 17.21 23.59 13.65
CA LYS A 10 17.39 22.96 14.98
C LYS A 10 16.11 22.88 15.82
N LYS A 11 15.21 23.87 15.74
CA LYS A 11 13.94 23.86 16.52
C LYS A 11 13.02 22.66 16.21
N TYR A 12 13.21 21.98 15.08
CA TYR A 12 12.44 20.80 14.68
C TYR A 12 13.17 19.47 14.93
N SER A 13 14.30 19.50 15.67
CA SER A 13 15.12 18.30 15.88
C SER A 13 14.53 17.31 16.90
N ASP A 14 13.57 17.74 17.74
CA ASP A 14 12.92 16.87 18.73
C ASP A 14 11.86 15.99 18.09
N ASP A 15 12.07 14.67 18.15
CA ASP A 15 11.18 13.65 17.63
C ASP A 15 10.26 13.04 18.69
N THR A 16 10.25 13.54 19.93
CA THR A 16 9.51 12.93 21.06
C THR A 16 8.02 12.83 20.75
N ALA A 17 7.38 13.96 20.43
CA ALA A 17 5.95 13.97 20.11
C ALA A 17 5.65 13.18 18.84
N PHE A 18 6.47 13.35 17.80
CA PHE A 18 6.31 12.62 16.54
C PHE A 18 6.36 11.11 16.76
N SER A 19 7.33 10.63 17.54
CA SER A 19 7.50 9.21 17.83
C SER A 19 6.36 8.66 18.68
N CYS A 20 5.89 9.42 19.68
CA CYS A 20 4.75 9.08 20.52
C CYS A 20 3.48 8.93 19.66
N ILE A 21 3.13 9.96 18.88
CA ILE A 21 1.94 9.93 18.00
C ILE A 21 2.02 8.77 17.00
N SER A 22 3.19 8.58 16.37
CA SER A 22 3.39 7.48 15.42
C SER A 22 3.19 6.11 16.06
N LYS A 23 3.75 5.88 17.25
CA LYS A 23 3.71 4.59 17.95
C LYS A 23 2.29 4.21 18.35
N TYR A 24 1.54 5.14 18.92
CA TYR A 24 0.25 4.84 19.55
C TYR A 24 -0.95 5.01 18.62
N PHE A 25 -0.88 5.90 17.60
CA PHE A 25 -2.05 6.26 16.80
C PHE A 25 -1.90 5.99 15.30
N ILE A 26 -0.73 5.54 14.83
CA ILE A 26 -0.47 5.39 13.38
C ILE A 26 0.08 4.03 13.00
N THR A 27 1.00 3.48 13.82
CA THR A 27 1.73 2.26 13.45
C THR A 27 0.91 1.01 13.74
N LEU A 28 0.82 0.14 12.76
CA LEU A 28 0.21 -1.19 12.90
C LEU A 28 1.12 -2.10 13.74
N LYS A 29 0.53 -3.04 14.49
CA LYS A 29 1.27 -4.03 15.25
C LYS A 29 1.75 -5.16 14.35
N ASP A 30 2.96 -5.64 14.61
CA ASP A 30 3.57 -6.71 13.81
C ASP A 30 2.75 -8.00 13.84
N GLU A 31 2.11 -8.34 14.98
CA GLU A 31 1.24 -9.51 15.08
C GLU A 31 -0.01 -9.38 14.22
N GLU A 32 -0.60 -8.18 14.16
CA GLU A 32 -1.77 -7.91 13.32
C GLU A 32 -1.37 -8.00 11.83
N ILE A 33 -0.18 -7.52 11.48
CA ILE A 33 0.36 -7.61 10.11
C ILE A 33 0.56 -9.08 9.73
N LYS A 34 1.19 -9.89 10.60
CA LYS A 34 1.42 -11.32 10.35
C LYS A 34 0.10 -12.09 10.20
N ALA A 35 -0.85 -11.90 11.13
CA ALA A 35 -2.15 -12.54 11.08
C ALA A 35 -2.91 -12.20 9.79
N ASN A 36 -2.95 -10.92 9.42
CA ASN A 36 -3.62 -10.47 8.21
C ASN A 36 -2.98 -11.02 6.93
N ASN A 37 -1.64 -11.06 6.87
CA ASN A 37 -0.92 -11.64 5.74
C ASN A 37 -1.23 -13.13 5.58
N GLN A 38 -1.34 -13.89 6.69
CA GLN A 38 -1.73 -15.30 6.65
C GLN A 38 -3.17 -15.47 6.13
N HIS A 39 -4.11 -14.62 6.56
CA HIS A 39 -5.49 -14.66 6.06
C HIS A 39 -5.57 -14.34 4.57
N LEU A 40 -4.83 -13.32 4.11
CA LEU A 40 -4.73 -13.00 2.69
C LEU A 40 -4.18 -14.17 1.88
N HIS A 41 -3.11 -14.79 2.36
CA HIS A 41 -2.51 -15.96 1.72
C HIS A 41 -3.50 -17.13 1.64
N ASN A 42 -4.16 -17.47 2.74
CA ASN A 42 -5.12 -18.56 2.77
C ASN A 42 -6.29 -18.31 1.81
N VAL A 43 -6.93 -17.15 1.91
CA VAL A 43 -8.11 -16.86 1.09
C VAL A 43 -7.77 -16.79 -0.39
N VAL A 44 -6.74 -16.03 -0.76
CA VAL A 44 -6.47 -15.75 -2.17
C VAL A 44 -5.56 -16.82 -2.77
N SER A 45 -4.37 -17.05 -2.18
CA SER A 45 -3.36 -17.93 -2.80
C SER A 45 -3.74 -19.41 -2.72
N GLN A 46 -4.22 -19.87 -1.57
CA GLN A 46 -4.55 -21.28 -1.35
C GLN A 46 -6.02 -21.59 -1.66
N GLY A 47 -6.92 -20.61 -1.51
CA GLY A 47 -8.35 -20.80 -1.73
C GLY A 47 -8.80 -20.48 -3.15
N LEU A 48 -8.80 -19.20 -3.52
CA LEU A 48 -9.43 -18.76 -4.77
C LEU A 48 -8.58 -19.05 -6.01
N ILE A 49 -7.26 -18.85 -6.00
CA ILE A 49 -6.39 -19.04 -7.16
C ILE A 49 -6.42 -20.48 -7.72
N PRO A 50 -6.39 -21.55 -6.92
CA PRO A 50 -6.52 -22.91 -7.42
C PRO A 50 -7.82 -23.14 -8.19
N LEU A 51 -8.94 -22.62 -7.69
CA LEU A 51 -10.24 -22.72 -8.36
C LEU A 51 -10.30 -21.90 -9.66
N MET A 52 -9.65 -20.72 -9.69
CA MET A 52 -9.53 -19.90 -10.90
C MET A 52 -8.68 -20.59 -11.98
N LYS A 53 -7.63 -21.32 -11.58
CA LYS A 53 -6.73 -22.06 -12.51
C LYS A 53 -7.40 -23.26 -13.20
N GLU A 54 -8.64 -23.59 -12.88
CA GLU A 54 -9.40 -24.54 -13.68
C GLU A 54 -9.81 -23.98 -15.05
N ASP A 55 -9.87 -22.64 -15.21
CA ASP A 55 -9.89 -22.02 -16.53
C ASP A 55 -8.50 -22.16 -17.17
N THR A 56 -8.46 -22.78 -18.36
CA THR A 56 -7.19 -23.12 -19.04
C THR A 56 -6.41 -21.90 -19.45
N LEU A 57 -7.08 -20.84 -19.94
CA LEU A 57 -6.40 -19.60 -20.30
C LEU A 57 -5.84 -18.92 -19.05
N PHE A 58 -6.61 -18.81 -17.98
CA PHE A 58 -6.13 -18.23 -16.73
C PHE A 58 -4.90 -18.98 -16.18
N LYS A 59 -4.96 -20.32 -16.15
CA LYS A 59 -3.84 -21.15 -15.71
C LYS A 59 -2.56 -20.85 -16.49
N ASP A 60 -2.67 -20.64 -17.80
CA ASP A 60 -1.53 -20.46 -18.69
C ASP A 60 -0.91 -19.06 -18.60
N ILE A 61 -1.73 -18.03 -18.44
CA ILE A 61 -1.24 -16.63 -18.44
C ILE A 61 -0.99 -16.08 -17.04
N TYR A 62 -1.61 -16.63 -15.98
CA TYR A 62 -1.38 -16.22 -14.61
C TYR A 62 0.09 -16.41 -14.18
N ARG A 63 0.66 -15.44 -13.49
CA ARG A 63 2.04 -15.47 -12.98
C ARG A 63 2.05 -15.52 -11.46
N ASN A 64 1.66 -14.45 -10.81
CA ASN A 64 1.68 -14.33 -9.36
C ASN A 64 0.68 -13.27 -8.86
N ILE A 65 0.57 -13.17 -7.53
CA ILE A 65 -0.10 -12.06 -6.86
C ILE A 65 0.95 -11.00 -6.55
N LYS A 66 0.70 -9.76 -6.96
CA LYS A 66 1.47 -8.60 -6.54
C LYS A 66 0.67 -7.87 -5.46
N TYR A 67 1.29 -7.76 -4.30
CA TYR A 67 0.72 -7.14 -3.12
C TYR A 67 0.92 -5.62 -3.20
N GLU A 68 -0.16 -4.88 -3.47
CA GLU A 68 -0.16 -3.45 -3.76
C GLU A 68 -0.82 -2.61 -2.65
N GLY A 69 -1.06 -1.31 -2.91
CA GLY A 69 -1.72 -0.41 -1.98
C GLY A 69 -0.85 0.08 -0.82
N SER A 70 -1.46 0.91 -0.01
CA SER A 70 -0.76 1.58 1.10
C SER A 70 -0.32 0.64 2.21
N TYR A 71 -1.02 -0.50 2.38
CA TYR A 71 -0.65 -1.51 3.37
C TYR A 71 0.72 -2.11 3.06
N PHE A 72 0.92 -2.61 1.85
CA PHE A 72 2.16 -3.29 1.44
C PHE A 72 3.32 -2.33 1.12
N LYS A 73 3.04 -1.03 0.87
CA LYS A 73 4.06 0.04 0.85
C LYS A 73 4.50 0.43 2.27
N GLY A 74 3.80 -0.01 3.30
CA GLY A 74 4.04 0.41 4.68
C GLY A 74 3.62 1.86 4.94
N THR A 75 2.68 2.41 4.15
CA THR A 75 2.17 3.80 4.26
C THR A 75 0.69 3.86 4.67
N LYS A 76 0.06 2.73 5.03
CA LYS A 76 -1.31 2.68 5.58
C LYS A 76 -1.34 3.31 6.97
N VAL A 77 -2.35 4.11 7.22
CA VAL A 77 -2.64 4.75 8.51
C VAL A 77 -3.75 3.96 9.19
N VAL A 78 -3.56 3.65 10.49
CA VAL A 78 -4.55 2.96 11.31
C VAL A 78 -4.87 1.53 10.78
N LYS A 79 -5.99 0.92 11.20
CA LYS A 79 -6.34 -0.48 11.00
C LYS A 79 -6.26 -0.94 9.53
N PRO A 80 -5.59 -2.07 9.23
CA PRO A 80 -5.59 -2.66 7.91
C PRO A 80 -6.90 -3.43 7.69
N ASP A 81 -7.83 -2.81 7.02
CA ASP A 81 -9.12 -3.40 6.66
C ASP A 81 -9.33 -3.53 5.14
N GLU A 82 -8.41 -2.99 4.36
CA GLU A 82 -8.46 -2.94 2.90
C GLU A 82 -7.10 -3.32 2.32
N TYR A 83 -7.09 -4.25 1.38
CA TYR A 83 -5.91 -4.83 0.76
C TYR A 83 -6.06 -4.82 -0.75
N ASP A 84 -5.05 -4.28 -1.43
CA ASP A 84 -4.99 -4.23 -2.89
C ASP A 84 -4.10 -5.37 -3.40
N LEU A 85 -4.65 -6.25 -4.22
CA LEU A 85 -3.99 -7.44 -4.73
C LEU A 85 -4.08 -7.46 -6.26
N ASN A 86 -2.95 -7.28 -6.95
CA ASN A 86 -2.93 -7.42 -8.40
C ASN A 86 -2.66 -8.87 -8.81
N LEU A 87 -3.57 -9.46 -9.58
CA LEU A 87 -3.33 -10.72 -10.25
C LEU A 87 -2.54 -10.46 -11.53
N SER A 88 -1.22 -10.71 -11.45
CA SER A 88 -0.31 -10.49 -12.56
C SER A 88 -0.45 -11.60 -13.60
N MET A 89 -0.68 -11.19 -14.84
CA MET A 89 -0.84 -12.07 -15.98
C MET A 89 0.08 -11.63 -17.13
N LYS A 90 0.64 -12.58 -17.86
CA LYS A 90 1.46 -12.33 -19.05
C LYS A 90 0.84 -13.05 -20.23
N LEU A 91 0.37 -12.29 -21.23
CA LEU A 91 -0.19 -12.85 -22.45
C LEU A 91 0.89 -13.60 -23.24
N PRO A 92 0.49 -14.63 -24.03
CA PRO A 92 1.44 -15.36 -24.86
C PRO A 92 1.83 -14.55 -26.11
N LEU A 93 2.59 -13.48 -25.89
CA LEU A 93 3.03 -12.52 -26.89
C LEU A 93 4.54 -12.31 -26.82
N ASN A 94 5.15 -12.05 -27.97
CA ASN A 94 6.48 -11.47 -28.04
C ASN A 94 6.37 -9.96 -27.77
N TYR A 95 6.76 -9.54 -26.59
CA TYR A 95 6.60 -8.17 -26.14
C TYR A 95 7.48 -7.16 -26.89
N ASN A 96 8.56 -7.63 -27.55
CA ASN A 96 9.40 -6.77 -28.37
C ASN A 96 8.71 -6.34 -29.67
N GLU A 97 7.71 -7.09 -30.11
CA GLU A 97 6.92 -6.81 -31.33
C GLU A 97 5.58 -6.09 -31.02
N LEU A 98 5.31 -5.79 -29.73
CA LEU A 98 4.11 -5.04 -29.36
C LEU A 98 4.27 -3.56 -29.65
N GLN A 99 3.23 -2.98 -30.21
CA GLN A 99 3.12 -1.53 -30.34
C GLN A 99 2.32 -0.97 -29.15
N VAL A 100 2.97 -0.14 -28.33
CA VAL A 100 2.32 0.52 -27.20
C VAL A 100 2.26 2.02 -27.49
N GLU A 101 1.05 2.51 -27.68
CA GLU A 101 0.79 3.91 -27.95
C GLU A 101 0.47 4.65 -26.64
N THR A 102 1.24 5.71 -26.37
CA THR A 102 0.98 6.58 -25.22
C THR A 102 -0.07 7.63 -25.60
N ASN A 103 -1.13 7.74 -24.78
CA ASN A 103 -2.14 8.78 -25.00
C ASN A 103 -1.64 10.11 -24.43
N HIS A 104 -1.28 11.05 -25.31
CA HIS A 104 -0.77 12.38 -24.93
C HIS A 104 -1.75 13.24 -24.11
N LYS A 105 -3.07 12.96 -24.17
CA LYS A 105 -4.06 13.65 -23.31
C LYS A 105 -4.14 13.07 -21.90
N HIS A 106 -3.81 11.78 -21.75
CA HIS A 106 -3.94 11.04 -20.50
C HIS A 106 -2.71 10.17 -20.26
N PHE A 107 -1.60 10.80 -19.89
CA PHE A 107 -0.27 10.18 -19.68
C PHE A 107 -0.23 8.97 -18.71
N SER A 108 -1.33 8.62 -18.10
CA SER A 108 -1.45 7.42 -17.28
C SER A 108 -2.11 6.26 -18.01
N TYR A 109 -2.43 6.39 -19.30
CA TYR A 109 -3.07 5.36 -20.12
C TYR A 109 -2.29 5.10 -21.41
N VAL A 110 -2.38 3.84 -21.86
CA VAL A 110 -1.79 3.39 -23.12
C VAL A 110 -2.78 2.56 -23.91
N LYS A 111 -2.63 2.52 -25.24
CA LYS A 111 -3.25 1.52 -26.11
C LYS A 111 -2.22 0.46 -26.47
N ILE A 112 -2.64 -0.79 -26.53
CA ILE A 112 -1.79 -1.92 -26.87
C ILE A 112 -2.31 -2.53 -28.17
N LYS A 113 -1.45 -2.52 -29.19
CA LYS A 113 -1.75 -3.13 -30.50
C LYS A 113 -0.99 -4.45 -30.65
N VAL A 114 -1.71 -5.50 -30.97
CA VAL A 114 -1.19 -6.88 -31.09
C VAL A 114 -1.13 -7.24 -32.57
N ASN A 115 0.07 -7.21 -33.15
CA ASN A 115 0.28 -7.62 -34.54
C ASN A 115 0.38 -9.15 -34.66
N SER A 116 0.27 -9.69 -35.88
CA SER A 116 0.42 -11.13 -36.13
C SER A 116 1.76 -11.68 -35.67
N GLU A 117 2.84 -10.92 -35.90
CA GLU A 117 4.22 -11.28 -35.58
C GLU A 117 4.47 -11.33 -34.07
N SER A 118 3.66 -10.64 -33.29
CA SER A 118 3.77 -10.66 -31.82
C SER A 118 3.12 -11.88 -31.18
N LYS A 119 2.30 -12.66 -31.91
CA LYS A 119 1.59 -13.82 -31.34
C LYS A 119 2.52 -15.04 -31.26
N LEU A 120 2.62 -15.60 -30.05
CA LEU A 120 3.34 -16.85 -29.82
C LEU A 120 2.42 -18.07 -30.06
N PRO A 121 2.94 -19.29 -30.26
CA PRO A 121 2.13 -20.48 -30.54
C PRO A 121 1.00 -20.71 -29.53
N LYS A 122 1.24 -20.42 -28.26
CA LYS A 122 0.25 -20.53 -27.19
C LYS A 122 -0.92 -19.54 -27.31
N TRP A 123 -0.80 -18.48 -28.12
CA TRP A 123 -1.91 -17.62 -28.47
C TRP A 123 -2.96 -18.38 -29.31
N GLU A 124 -2.50 -19.21 -30.25
CA GLU A 124 -3.39 -19.96 -31.12
C GLU A 124 -4.18 -21.03 -30.37
N GLU A 125 -3.61 -21.65 -29.33
CA GLU A 125 -4.33 -22.58 -28.44
C GLU A 125 -5.56 -21.92 -27.78
N HIS A 126 -5.47 -20.63 -27.48
CA HIS A 126 -6.52 -19.84 -26.85
C HIS A 126 -7.18 -18.81 -27.79
N SER A 127 -6.97 -18.93 -29.09
CA SER A 127 -7.42 -17.94 -30.10
C SER A 127 -8.92 -17.67 -30.08
N LYS A 128 -9.76 -18.67 -29.75
CA LYS A 128 -11.21 -18.50 -29.59
C LYS A 128 -11.61 -17.44 -28.54
N ILE A 129 -10.77 -17.20 -27.54
CA ILE A 129 -10.98 -16.21 -26.48
C ILE A 129 -10.17 -14.96 -26.78
N LEU A 130 -8.86 -15.11 -27.01
CA LEU A 130 -7.93 -13.99 -27.14
C LEU A 130 -8.21 -13.10 -28.37
N ASN A 131 -8.61 -13.68 -29.50
CA ASN A 131 -8.99 -12.89 -30.69
C ASN A 131 -10.25 -12.05 -30.45
N LYS A 132 -11.17 -12.47 -29.56
CA LYS A 132 -12.34 -11.66 -29.20
C LYS A 132 -11.96 -10.41 -28.40
N TRP A 133 -10.76 -10.36 -27.80
CA TRP A 133 -10.28 -9.18 -27.10
C TRP A 133 -9.66 -8.13 -28.03
N LEU A 134 -9.46 -8.47 -29.29
CA LEU A 134 -8.92 -7.55 -30.30
C LEU A 134 -10.03 -6.80 -31.01
N SER A 135 -9.80 -5.54 -31.33
CA SER A 135 -10.59 -4.78 -32.29
C SER A 135 -10.21 -5.15 -33.74
N ASP A 136 -10.95 -4.65 -34.71
CA ASP A 136 -10.63 -4.81 -36.14
C ASP A 136 -9.27 -4.19 -36.49
N LYS A 137 -8.79 -3.20 -35.68
CA LYS A 137 -7.47 -2.59 -35.80
C LYS A 137 -6.42 -3.26 -34.92
N ASN A 138 -6.71 -4.42 -34.35
CA ASN A 138 -5.87 -5.20 -33.46
C ASN A 138 -5.51 -4.52 -32.12
N TYR A 139 -6.29 -3.54 -31.65
CA TYR A 139 -6.13 -3.02 -30.29
C TYR A 139 -6.74 -3.93 -29.25
N LEU A 140 -6.03 -4.14 -28.16
CA LEU A 140 -6.46 -4.95 -27.02
C LEU A 140 -7.55 -4.22 -26.21
N ASN A 141 -8.72 -4.86 -26.10
CA ASN A 141 -9.92 -4.31 -25.45
C ASN A 141 -9.95 -4.68 -23.97
N GLN A 142 -9.80 -3.70 -23.08
CA GLN A 142 -9.82 -3.91 -21.63
C GLN A 142 -11.16 -4.38 -21.08
N ASN A 143 -12.28 -3.97 -21.70
CA ASN A 143 -13.60 -4.38 -21.24
C ASN A 143 -13.83 -5.88 -21.48
N LYS A 144 -13.35 -6.41 -22.61
CA LYS A 144 -13.43 -7.84 -22.92
C LYS A 144 -12.58 -8.68 -21.98
N PHE A 145 -11.37 -8.22 -21.68
CA PHE A 145 -10.52 -8.83 -20.68
C PHE A 145 -11.18 -8.83 -19.29
N HIS A 146 -11.74 -7.70 -18.86
CA HIS A 146 -12.40 -7.56 -17.56
C HIS A 146 -13.67 -8.45 -17.48
N GLN A 147 -14.46 -8.53 -18.56
CA GLN A 147 -15.62 -9.43 -18.63
C GLN A 147 -15.22 -10.91 -18.52
N TRP A 148 -14.11 -11.31 -19.13
CA TRP A 148 -13.58 -12.66 -18.99
C TRP A 148 -13.16 -12.95 -17.55
N MET A 149 -12.47 -12.02 -16.89
CA MET A 149 -12.11 -12.15 -15.47
C MET A 149 -13.35 -12.22 -14.56
N GLU A 150 -14.40 -11.45 -14.86
CA GLU A 150 -15.68 -11.54 -14.15
C GLU A 150 -16.32 -12.93 -14.28
N ALA A 151 -16.25 -13.53 -15.46
CA ALA A 151 -16.72 -14.89 -15.67
C ALA A 151 -15.92 -15.92 -14.85
N ILE A 152 -14.60 -15.77 -14.77
CA ILE A 152 -13.74 -16.62 -13.93
C ILE A 152 -14.13 -16.46 -12.45
N MET A 153 -14.23 -15.23 -11.94
CA MET A 153 -14.65 -14.97 -10.57
C MET A 153 -16.03 -15.60 -10.28
N THR A 154 -16.99 -15.42 -11.18
CA THR A 154 -18.33 -16.00 -11.04
C THR A 154 -18.28 -17.52 -11.01
N ASN A 155 -17.50 -18.16 -11.87
CA ASN A 155 -17.36 -19.61 -11.90
C ASN A 155 -16.63 -20.14 -10.65
N THR A 156 -15.64 -19.42 -10.15
CA THR A 156 -14.96 -19.72 -8.87
C THR A 156 -15.96 -19.73 -7.72
N TYR A 157 -16.82 -18.72 -7.61
CA TYR A 157 -17.84 -18.68 -6.56
C TYR A 157 -18.88 -19.79 -6.64
N LYS A 158 -19.24 -20.27 -7.85
CA LYS A 158 -20.16 -21.41 -8.01
C LYS A 158 -19.62 -22.72 -7.43
N LYS A 159 -18.30 -22.84 -7.23
CA LYS A 159 -17.66 -24.02 -6.65
C LYS A 159 -17.59 -23.99 -5.12
N LEU A 160 -17.81 -22.81 -4.53
CA LEU A 160 -17.84 -22.65 -3.07
C LEU A 160 -19.23 -23.06 -2.55
N LYS A 161 -19.25 -23.64 -1.35
CA LYS A 161 -20.50 -23.95 -0.67
C LYS A 161 -21.19 -22.66 -0.26
N LYS A 162 -22.42 -22.45 -0.75
CA LYS A 162 -23.22 -21.29 -0.38
C LYS A 162 -23.99 -21.57 0.90
N SER A 163 -23.88 -20.66 1.86
CA SER A 163 -24.61 -20.66 3.12
C SER A 163 -25.16 -19.26 3.36
N ASP A 164 -26.48 -19.10 3.31
CA ASP A 164 -27.18 -17.82 3.42
C ASP A 164 -26.64 -16.76 2.42
N ASN A 165 -26.09 -15.68 2.96
CA ASN A 165 -25.51 -14.57 2.18
C ASN A 165 -23.98 -14.70 1.98
N PHE A 166 -23.40 -15.85 2.31
CA PHE A 166 -21.95 -16.10 2.27
C PHE A 166 -21.64 -17.33 1.42
N TYR A 167 -20.38 -17.39 1.03
CA TYR A 167 -19.73 -18.55 0.45
C TYR A 167 -18.68 -19.03 1.43
N GLU A 168 -18.68 -20.30 1.76
CA GLU A 168 -17.75 -20.92 2.70
C GLU A 168 -16.48 -21.36 1.96
N LEU A 169 -15.34 -21.01 2.50
CA LEU A 169 -14.03 -21.42 2.01
C LEU A 169 -13.22 -21.96 3.19
N GLU A 170 -12.90 -23.23 3.15
CA GLU A 170 -12.06 -23.89 4.15
C GLU A 170 -10.63 -24.02 3.63
N VAL A 171 -9.67 -23.49 4.37
CA VAL A 171 -8.24 -23.56 4.06
C VAL A 171 -7.45 -23.74 5.36
N ASP A 172 -6.58 -24.73 5.41
CA ASP A 172 -5.72 -25.05 6.57
C ASP A 172 -6.52 -25.16 7.90
N GLY A 173 -7.68 -25.80 7.85
CA GLY A 173 -8.56 -25.98 9.01
C GLY A 173 -9.22 -24.69 9.50
N LYS A 174 -9.11 -23.58 8.74
CA LYS A 174 -9.79 -22.31 9.02
C LYS A 174 -10.95 -22.13 8.07
N ASN A 175 -12.09 -21.76 8.62
CA ASN A 175 -13.28 -21.47 7.83
C ASN A 175 -13.44 -19.96 7.60
N TYR A 176 -13.51 -19.55 6.34
CA TYR A 176 -13.70 -18.18 5.89
C TYR A 176 -15.09 -18.02 5.29
N ARG A 177 -15.79 -16.97 5.67
CA ARG A 177 -17.09 -16.59 5.10
C ARG A 177 -16.90 -15.43 4.14
N ILE A 178 -17.09 -15.67 2.85
CA ILE A 178 -16.85 -14.70 1.78
C ILE A 178 -18.20 -14.19 1.26
N LYS A 179 -18.39 -12.86 1.22
CA LYS A 179 -19.56 -12.26 0.56
C LYS A 179 -19.41 -12.29 -0.95
N GLN A 180 -20.54 -12.23 -1.69
CA GLN A 180 -20.50 -12.05 -3.14
C GLN A 180 -19.60 -10.87 -3.50
N PHE A 181 -18.69 -11.06 -4.45
CA PHE A 181 -17.81 -9.98 -4.90
C PHE A 181 -18.60 -8.83 -5.53
N LYS A 182 -18.05 -7.61 -5.40
CA LYS A 182 -18.57 -6.41 -6.06
C LYS A 182 -17.55 -5.90 -7.06
N LYS A 183 -18.03 -5.38 -8.20
CA LYS A 183 -17.15 -4.66 -9.14
C LYS A 183 -16.94 -3.23 -8.65
N SER A 184 -15.69 -2.83 -8.51
CA SER A 184 -15.27 -1.49 -8.11
C SER A 184 -14.20 -0.98 -9.06
N GLY A 185 -14.60 -0.33 -10.15
CA GLY A 185 -13.68 0.07 -11.22
C GLY A 185 -12.97 -1.15 -11.84
N PRO A 186 -11.63 -1.25 -11.74
CA PRO A 186 -10.88 -2.40 -12.24
C PRO A 186 -10.90 -3.60 -11.29
N ALA A 187 -11.31 -3.41 -10.03
CA ALA A 187 -11.23 -4.42 -8.99
C ALA A 187 -12.49 -5.27 -8.87
N PHE A 188 -12.29 -6.51 -8.43
CA PHE A 188 -13.31 -7.37 -7.86
C PHE A 188 -13.12 -7.34 -6.33
N THR A 189 -13.92 -6.53 -5.65
CA THR A 189 -13.84 -6.38 -4.19
C THR A 189 -14.55 -7.55 -3.52
N ILE A 190 -13.83 -8.32 -2.72
CA ILE A 190 -14.35 -9.39 -1.88
C ILE A 190 -14.32 -8.96 -0.41
N PHE A 191 -15.33 -9.36 0.36
CA PHE A 191 -15.42 -9.13 1.79
C PHE A 191 -15.35 -10.47 2.49
N VAL A 192 -14.41 -10.60 3.42
CA VAL A 192 -14.10 -11.84 4.10
C VAL A 192 -14.30 -11.68 5.60
N GLU A 193 -15.08 -12.57 6.19
CA GLU A 193 -15.22 -12.72 7.64
C GLU A 193 -14.47 -13.98 8.08
N LEU A 194 -13.77 -13.90 9.19
CA LEU A 194 -13.01 -15.00 9.74
C LEU A 194 -13.82 -15.67 10.84
N GLY A 195 -14.36 -16.88 10.57
CA GLY A 195 -15.04 -17.73 11.55
C GLY A 195 -15.91 -16.98 12.55
N ASP A 196 -15.65 -17.15 13.84
CA ASP A 196 -16.40 -16.52 14.93
C ASP A 196 -15.97 -15.08 15.23
N HIS A 197 -15.01 -14.54 14.49
CA HIS A 197 -14.56 -13.16 14.64
C HIS A 197 -15.19 -12.26 13.57
N PRO A 198 -15.97 -11.23 13.97
CA PRO A 198 -16.62 -10.31 13.02
C PRO A 198 -15.64 -9.31 12.36
N THR A 199 -14.37 -9.69 12.22
CA THR A 199 -13.39 -8.86 11.55
C THR A 199 -13.61 -8.95 10.05
N LEU A 200 -14.22 -7.93 9.48
CA LEU A 200 -14.42 -7.82 8.04
C LEU A 200 -13.12 -7.33 7.38
N MET A 201 -12.56 -8.15 6.48
CA MET A 201 -11.46 -7.77 5.61
C MET A 201 -12.00 -7.49 4.22
N SER A 202 -11.58 -6.39 3.60
CA SER A 202 -11.87 -6.06 2.21
C SER A 202 -10.63 -6.31 1.36
N MET A 203 -10.77 -7.08 0.28
CA MET A 203 -9.67 -7.39 -0.65
C MET A 203 -10.09 -6.97 -2.06
N ASP A 204 -9.34 -6.03 -2.63
CA ASP A 204 -9.50 -5.59 -4.01
C ASP A 204 -8.61 -6.43 -4.91
N ILE A 205 -9.22 -7.36 -5.63
CA ILE A 205 -8.54 -8.22 -6.59
C ILE A 205 -8.56 -7.54 -7.96
N VAL A 206 -7.39 -7.09 -8.42
CA VAL A 206 -7.24 -6.33 -9.65
C VAL A 206 -6.48 -7.16 -10.70
N PRO A 207 -7.14 -7.60 -11.77
CA PRO A 207 -6.44 -8.27 -12.86
C PRO A 207 -5.58 -7.26 -13.64
N CYS A 208 -4.31 -7.60 -13.88
CA CYS A 208 -3.38 -6.76 -14.62
C CYS A 208 -2.51 -7.57 -15.60
N LEU A 209 -2.09 -6.91 -16.68
CA LEU A 209 -1.19 -7.47 -17.67
C LEU A 209 0.21 -6.87 -17.51
N GLU A 210 1.23 -7.73 -17.46
CA GLU A 210 2.63 -7.30 -17.38
C GLU A 210 3.09 -6.62 -18.67
N LEU A 211 3.86 -5.53 -18.52
CA LEU A 211 4.54 -4.81 -19.60
C LEU A 211 6.02 -4.57 -19.27
N ASN A 212 6.66 -5.48 -18.53
CA ASN A 212 8.01 -5.30 -18.00
C ASN A 212 9.05 -4.99 -19.08
N ASP A 213 8.95 -5.67 -20.22
CA ASP A 213 9.93 -5.64 -21.31
C ASP A 213 9.74 -4.43 -22.25
N ILE A 214 8.72 -3.60 -22.04
CA ILE A 214 8.39 -2.48 -22.93
C ILE A 214 8.98 -1.18 -22.43
N ILE A 215 9.67 -0.46 -23.30
CA ILE A 215 10.16 0.90 -23.04
C ILE A 215 9.07 1.89 -23.41
N LEU A 216 8.64 2.71 -22.43
CA LEU A 216 7.66 3.76 -22.63
C LEU A 216 8.38 5.09 -22.86
N GLN A 217 8.29 5.65 -24.05
CA GLN A 217 8.91 6.93 -24.38
C GLN A 217 8.27 8.08 -23.57
N GLY A 218 9.11 8.98 -23.04
CA GLY A 218 8.66 10.12 -22.24
C GLY A 218 8.34 9.80 -20.77
N TYR A 219 8.45 8.55 -20.34
CA TYR A 219 8.30 8.15 -18.94
C TYR A 219 9.65 8.08 -18.24
N LYS A 220 9.64 8.42 -16.93
CA LYS A 220 10.85 8.29 -16.10
C LYS A 220 11.27 6.83 -15.97
N THR A 221 12.58 6.63 -15.90
CA THR A 221 13.22 5.34 -15.61
C THR A 221 14.10 5.47 -14.38
N PHE A 222 14.16 4.43 -13.59
CA PHE A 222 15.02 4.34 -12.41
C PHE A 222 15.94 3.13 -12.56
N PRO A 223 17.26 3.34 -12.80
CA PRO A 223 18.21 2.24 -13.06
C PRO A 223 18.32 1.24 -11.92
N ASP A 224 18.17 1.72 -10.67
CA ASP A 224 18.35 0.90 -9.46
C ASP A 224 17.06 0.20 -9.01
N VAL A 225 16.01 0.25 -9.82
CA VAL A 225 14.71 -0.33 -9.51
C VAL A 225 14.31 -1.27 -10.64
N SER A 226 13.78 -2.44 -10.29
CA SER A 226 13.26 -3.39 -11.29
C SER A 226 12.29 -2.69 -12.25
N PRO A 227 12.42 -2.88 -13.57
CA PRO A 227 11.56 -2.20 -14.56
C PRO A 227 10.11 -2.72 -14.57
N SER A 228 9.67 -3.37 -13.50
CA SER A 228 8.34 -3.95 -13.38
C SER A 228 7.24 -2.91 -13.53
N LYS A 229 6.38 -3.11 -14.50
CA LYS A 229 5.18 -2.31 -14.75
C LYS A 229 4.07 -3.19 -15.32
N CYS A 230 2.85 -2.75 -15.13
CA CYS A 230 1.69 -3.45 -15.69
C CYS A 230 0.63 -2.45 -16.15
N VAL A 231 -0.37 -2.99 -16.84
CA VAL A 231 -1.60 -2.25 -17.17
C VAL A 231 -2.81 -2.90 -16.54
N VAL A 232 -3.74 -2.06 -16.13
CA VAL A 232 -4.95 -2.42 -15.42
C VAL A 232 -6.16 -2.04 -16.27
N ALA A 233 -7.17 -2.91 -16.32
CA ALA A 233 -8.42 -2.70 -17.02
C ALA A 233 -9.33 -1.70 -16.26
N LYS A 234 -8.89 -0.43 -16.18
CA LYS A 234 -9.63 0.64 -15.51
C LYS A 234 -10.52 1.36 -16.51
N PRO A 235 -11.86 1.33 -16.36
CA PRO A 235 -12.77 2.01 -17.26
C PRO A 235 -12.41 3.49 -17.45
N SER A 236 -12.37 3.94 -18.69
CA SER A 236 -12.18 5.34 -19.07
C SER A 236 -13.44 5.88 -19.73
N LYS A 237 -13.77 7.16 -19.45
CA LYS A 237 -14.89 7.87 -20.09
C LYS A 237 -14.48 8.54 -21.41
N GLU A 238 -13.21 8.44 -21.76
CA GLU A 238 -12.67 9.01 -22.99
C GLU A 238 -13.15 8.27 -24.23
N PRO A 239 -13.19 8.90 -25.41
CA PRO A 239 -13.39 8.22 -26.67
C PRO A 239 -12.42 7.04 -26.81
N GLU A 240 -12.91 5.90 -27.30
CA GLU A 240 -12.15 4.65 -27.41
C GLU A 240 -11.60 4.15 -26.05
N GLY A 241 -12.30 4.50 -24.94
CA GLY A 241 -11.89 4.17 -23.58
C GLY A 241 -11.73 2.70 -23.32
N GLU A 242 -12.42 1.83 -24.09
CA GLU A 242 -12.30 0.37 -24.03
C GLU A 242 -10.92 -0.14 -24.48
N PHE A 243 -10.12 0.67 -25.17
CA PHE A 243 -8.75 0.35 -25.57
C PHE A 243 -7.69 1.05 -24.71
N LEU A 244 -8.11 1.92 -23.77
CA LEU A 244 -7.23 2.66 -22.88
C LEU A 244 -6.95 1.86 -21.60
N TRP A 245 -5.73 1.35 -21.50
CA TRP A 245 -5.24 0.60 -20.33
C TRP A 245 -4.51 1.50 -19.37
N ARG A 246 -4.86 1.45 -18.08
CA ARG A 246 -4.22 2.25 -17.05
C ARG A 246 -2.84 1.69 -16.70
N LEU A 247 -1.78 2.50 -16.88
CA LEU A 247 -0.43 2.16 -16.43
C LEU A 247 -0.33 2.11 -14.91
N SER A 248 0.37 1.13 -14.39
CA SER A 248 0.76 0.99 -12.99
C SER A 248 2.26 0.71 -12.90
N PHE A 249 2.95 1.52 -12.10
CA PHE A 249 4.36 1.39 -11.76
C PHE A 249 4.53 1.02 -10.29
N TYR A 250 3.53 0.40 -9.72
CA TYR A 250 3.44 0.16 -8.28
C TYR A 250 4.67 -0.57 -7.71
N ASP A 251 5.16 -1.62 -8.37
CA ASP A 251 6.35 -2.36 -7.90
C ASP A 251 7.58 -1.46 -7.81
N GLN A 252 7.75 -0.56 -8.76
CA GLN A 252 8.85 0.41 -8.75
C GLN A 252 8.69 1.43 -7.62
N GLU A 253 7.49 2.00 -7.46
CA GLU A 253 7.19 2.92 -6.35
C GLU A 253 7.39 2.24 -4.98
N LYS A 254 6.97 0.97 -4.86
CA LYS A 254 7.17 0.16 -3.67
C LYS A 254 8.66 -0.02 -3.36
N GLN A 255 9.47 -0.36 -4.35
CA GLN A 255 10.92 -0.52 -4.17
C GLN A 255 11.57 0.79 -3.75
N ILE A 256 11.19 1.93 -4.35
CA ILE A 256 11.69 3.26 -3.95
C ILE A 256 11.35 3.53 -2.48
N LEU A 257 10.12 3.27 -2.04
CA LEU A 257 9.66 3.53 -0.68
C LEU A 257 10.14 2.49 0.35
N LEU A 258 10.49 1.27 -0.06
CA LEU A 258 10.99 0.23 0.84
C LEU A 258 12.50 0.30 1.05
N ASN A 259 13.23 1.13 0.32
CA ASN A 259 14.64 1.37 0.59
C ASN A 259 14.83 1.81 2.05
N SER A 260 15.80 1.22 2.75
CA SER A 260 16.10 1.48 4.17
C SER A 260 16.43 2.95 4.45
N GLU A 261 17.12 3.61 3.52
CA GLU A 261 17.48 5.03 3.62
C GLU A 261 16.26 5.95 3.76
N VAL A 262 15.13 5.59 3.11
CA VAL A 262 13.89 6.39 3.15
C VAL A 262 12.92 5.98 4.28
N SER A 263 13.34 5.11 5.19
CA SER A 263 12.49 4.55 6.26
C SER A 263 11.76 5.62 7.10
N LYS A 264 12.43 6.71 7.44
CA LYS A 264 11.83 7.85 8.17
C LYS A 264 10.74 8.53 7.36
N LEU A 265 10.91 8.68 6.05
CA LEU A 265 9.91 9.30 5.17
C LEU A 265 8.61 8.49 5.11
N LYS A 266 8.65 7.16 5.22
CA LYS A 266 7.42 6.34 5.31
C LYS A 266 6.56 6.72 6.51
N VAL A 267 7.20 6.98 7.65
CA VAL A 267 6.47 7.41 8.85
C VAL A 267 5.91 8.81 8.66
N VAL A 268 6.67 9.70 8.01
CA VAL A 268 6.22 11.06 7.67
C VAL A 268 5.05 11.06 6.70
N VAL A 269 5.07 10.19 5.67
CA VAL A 269 3.91 10.00 4.76
C VAL A 269 2.64 9.64 5.56
N LYS A 270 2.75 8.69 6.50
CA LYS A 270 1.61 8.30 7.34
C LYS A 270 1.10 9.48 8.17
N MET A 271 2.00 10.28 8.72
CA MET A 271 1.63 11.45 9.52
C MET A 271 0.87 12.49 8.70
N ILE A 272 1.33 12.80 7.46
CA ILE A 272 0.61 13.73 6.57
C ILE A 272 -0.74 13.14 6.12
N LYS A 273 -0.82 11.84 5.89
CA LYS A 273 -2.10 11.18 5.60
C LYS A 273 -3.06 11.27 6.79
N LYS A 274 -2.58 11.06 8.03
CA LYS A 274 -3.38 11.24 9.25
C LYS A 274 -3.92 12.67 9.33
N LEU A 275 -3.07 13.69 9.06
CA LEU A 275 -3.49 15.09 9.01
C LEU A 275 -4.60 15.31 7.96
N ARG A 276 -4.41 14.79 6.74
CA ARG A 276 -5.42 14.84 5.66
C ARG A 276 -6.76 14.26 6.11
N ASP A 277 -6.73 13.10 6.78
CA ASP A 277 -7.93 12.40 7.23
C ASP A 277 -8.64 13.17 8.34
N GLN A 278 -7.89 13.72 9.30
CA GLN A 278 -8.44 14.62 10.34
C GLN A 278 -9.08 15.88 9.76
N LEU A 279 -8.55 16.41 8.66
CA LEU A 279 -9.12 17.55 7.96
C LEU A 279 -10.27 17.19 7.01
N ASN A 280 -10.57 15.89 6.88
CA ASN A 280 -11.61 15.37 5.98
C ASN A 280 -11.39 15.74 4.49
N TYR A 281 -10.12 15.78 4.04
CA TYR A 281 -9.76 16.09 2.64
C TYR A 281 -9.91 14.87 1.73
N LYS A 282 -11.12 14.31 1.62
CA LYS A 282 -11.41 13.06 0.89
C LYS A 282 -10.99 13.09 -0.58
N ARG A 283 -11.05 14.26 -1.23
CA ARG A 283 -10.67 14.41 -2.65
C ARG A 283 -9.16 14.54 -2.87
N LEU A 284 -8.38 14.80 -1.82
CA LEU A 284 -6.92 14.75 -1.86
C LEU A 284 -6.47 13.30 -1.65
N ALA A 285 -6.41 12.51 -2.71
CA ALA A 285 -6.08 11.10 -2.65
C ALA A 285 -4.71 10.84 -1.98
N SER A 286 -4.59 9.71 -1.25
CA SER A 286 -3.33 9.27 -0.63
C SER A 286 -2.18 9.22 -1.63
N TYR A 287 -2.45 8.79 -2.86
CA TYR A 287 -1.47 8.72 -3.93
C TYR A 287 -0.88 10.08 -4.31
N TYR A 288 -1.65 11.17 -4.24
CA TYR A 288 -1.14 12.53 -4.53
C TYR A 288 -0.10 12.97 -3.50
N ILE A 289 -0.33 12.63 -2.23
CA ILE A 289 0.64 12.85 -1.16
C ILE A 289 1.88 12.00 -1.40
N GLU A 290 1.74 10.69 -1.63
CA GLU A 290 2.87 9.79 -1.92
C GLU A 290 3.69 10.27 -3.12
N THR A 291 3.05 10.80 -4.15
CA THR A 291 3.73 11.32 -5.34
C THR A 291 4.70 12.46 -5.01
N ILE A 292 4.35 13.37 -4.10
CA ILE A 292 5.25 14.44 -3.66
C ILE A 292 6.50 13.85 -2.96
N PHE A 293 6.32 12.80 -2.16
CA PHE A 293 7.45 12.11 -1.53
C PHE A 293 8.33 11.41 -2.57
N LEU A 294 7.77 10.75 -3.56
CA LEU A 294 8.55 10.13 -4.63
C LEU A 294 9.40 11.15 -5.39
N HIS A 295 8.86 12.34 -5.67
CA HIS A 295 9.61 13.44 -6.29
C HIS A 295 10.77 13.91 -5.42
N GLU A 296 10.55 14.10 -4.10
CA GLU A 296 11.61 14.54 -3.20
C GLU A 296 12.68 13.46 -3.00
N ILE A 297 12.31 12.18 -2.90
CA ILE A 297 13.26 11.07 -2.83
C ILE A 297 14.12 11.04 -4.09
N ALA A 298 13.52 11.14 -5.27
CA ALA A 298 14.27 11.14 -6.53
C ALA A 298 15.22 12.34 -6.65
N LYS A 299 14.75 13.54 -6.24
CA LYS A 299 15.53 14.78 -6.25
C LYS A 299 16.73 14.72 -5.30
N ARG A 300 16.57 14.06 -4.14
CA ARG A 300 17.54 14.07 -3.05
C ARG A 300 18.31 12.77 -2.88
N LYS A 301 18.37 11.93 -3.91
CA LYS A 301 18.98 10.60 -3.87
C LYS A 301 20.39 10.58 -3.23
N SER A 302 21.17 11.66 -3.38
CA SER A 302 22.53 11.80 -2.85
C SER A 302 22.63 12.67 -1.57
N ASP A 303 21.50 13.16 -1.04
CA ASP A 303 21.46 14.05 0.12
C ASP A 303 21.31 13.24 1.42
N VAL A 304 22.41 12.70 1.90
CA VAL A 304 22.46 11.89 3.13
C VAL A 304 21.92 12.66 4.35
N ASP A 305 22.20 13.97 4.45
CA ASP A 305 21.74 14.80 5.56
C ASP A 305 20.21 14.89 5.57
N PHE A 306 19.57 14.98 4.40
CA PHE A 306 18.13 14.98 4.30
C PHE A 306 17.52 13.70 4.89
N PHE A 307 18.02 12.53 4.50
CA PHE A 307 17.47 11.25 4.98
C PHE A 307 17.79 10.99 6.47
N ARG A 308 18.84 11.61 7.01
CA ARG A 308 19.23 11.54 8.43
C ARG A 308 18.49 12.53 9.32
N ALA A 309 17.87 13.57 8.75
CA ALA A 309 17.13 14.58 9.51
C ALA A 309 16.09 13.97 10.46
N SER A 310 15.66 14.71 11.48
CA SER A 310 14.60 14.28 12.39
C SER A 310 13.29 14.08 11.65
N LYS A 311 12.43 13.18 12.13
CA LYS A 311 11.11 12.95 11.54
C LYS A 311 10.24 14.20 11.61
N THR A 312 10.37 14.98 12.66
CA THR A 312 9.68 16.26 12.85
C THR A 312 10.12 17.27 11.79
N SER A 313 11.44 17.43 11.57
CA SER A 313 11.97 18.29 10.50
C SER A 313 11.47 17.85 9.11
N LEU A 314 11.52 16.55 8.84
CA LEU A 314 11.02 15.99 7.58
C LEU A 314 9.51 16.19 7.41
N PHE A 315 8.73 16.09 8.49
CA PHE A 315 7.29 16.36 8.45
C PHE A 315 6.99 17.82 8.10
N ILE A 316 7.65 18.77 8.77
CA ILE A 316 7.49 20.21 8.48
C ILE A 316 7.90 20.51 7.03
N TYR A 317 9.03 19.97 6.58
CA TYR A 317 9.50 20.14 5.21
C TYR A 317 8.51 19.57 4.19
N MET A 318 8.08 18.33 4.35
CA MET A 318 7.16 17.66 3.40
C MET A 318 5.75 18.28 3.43
N LEU A 319 5.27 18.77 4.59
CA LEU A 319 4.03 19.52 4.69
C LEU A 319 4.11 20.82 3.88
N GLN A 320 5.25 21.52 3.95
CA GLN A 320 5.48 22.73 3.15
C GLN A 320 5.52 22.42 1.64
N LYS A 321 6.12 21.29 1.23
CA LYS A 321 6.10 20.83 -0.17
C LYS A 321 4.68 20.53 -0.65
N LEU A 322 3.84 19.91 0.19
CA LEU A 322 2.42 19.71 -0.13
C LEU A 322 1.69 21.05 -0.30
N ILE A 323 1.88 22.00 0.62
CA ILE A 323 1.29 23.35 0.54
C ILE A 323 1.68 24.02 -0.78
N GLN A 324 2.98 24.00 -1.13
CA GLN A 324 3.43 24.60 -2.38
C GLN A 324 2.84 23.96 -3.64
N ALA A 325 2.70 22.63 -3.66
CA ALA A 325 2.09 21.93 -4.76
C ALA A 325 0.60 22.31 -4.92
N LEU A 326 -0.09 22.53 -3.81
CA LEU A 326 -1.47 23.00 -3.80
C LEU A 326 -1.58 24.48 -4.21
N GLU A 327 -0.69 25.36 -3.71
CA GLU A 327 -0.63 26.78 -4.14
C GLU A 327 -0.39 26.90 -5.66
N LYS A 328 0.45 26.03 -6.23
CA LYS A 328 0.68 25.94 -7.67
C LYS A 328 -0.46 25.25 -8.42
N LYS A 329 -1.43 24.69 -7.72
CA LYS A 329 -2.53 23.87 -8.28
C LYS A 329 -2.04 22.73 -9.17
N CYS A 330 -0.85 22.19 -8.84
CA CYS A 330 -0.19 21.17 -9.65
C CYS A 330 0.58 20.17 -8.76
N ILE A 331 0.22 18.90 -8.91
CA ILE A 331 1.01 17.75 -8.45
C ILE A 331 1.34 16.93 -9.69
N PRO A 332 2.55 17.05 -10.25
CA PRO A 332 2.93 16.30 -11.44
C PRO A 332 2.90 14.80 -11.16
N TYR A 333 2.39 14.02 -12.10
CA TYR A 333 2.50 12.56 -12.03
C TYR A 333 3.96 12.15 -12.01
N PHE A 334 4.33 11.27 -11.07
CA PHE A 334 5.74 10.95 -10.86
C PHE A 334 6.43 10.39 -12.10
N TRP A 335 5.74 9.55 -12.86
CA TRP A 335 6.28 8.87 -14.03
C TRP A 335 6.22 9.69 -15.32
N HIS A 336 5.37 10.70 -15.37
CA HIS A 336 5.23 11.59 -16.53
C HIS A 336 4.78 12.99 -16.11
N GLU A 337 5.65 13.97 -16.18
CA GLU A 337 5.42 15.34 -15.63
C GLU A 337 4.32 16.13 -16.34
N GLY A 338 3.97 15.76 -17.58
CA GLY A 338 2.88 16.38 -18.32
C GLY A 338 1.49 16.16 -17.75
N HIS A 339 1.34 15.25 -16.78
CA HIS A 339 0.04 14.94 -16.17
C HIS A 339 -0.08 15.53 -14.75
N ASN A 340 -1.02 16.47 -14.57
CA ASN A 340 -1.34 17.03 -13.26
C ASN A 340 -2.39 16.18 -12.54
N LEU A 341 -2.01 15.52 -11.45
CA LEU A 341 -2.88 14.62 -10.68
C LEU A 341 -4.09 15.32 -10.03
N ILE A 342 -4.00 16.61 -9.73
CA ILE A 342 -5.06 17.40 -9.11
C ILE A 342 -5.79 18.34 -10.07
N GLY A 343 -5.48 18.26 -11.37
CA GLY A 343 -6.09 19.12 -12.40
C GLY A 343 -7.62 18.97 -12.54
N HIS A 344 -8.19 17.88 -12.02
CA HIS A 344 -9.64 17.64 -11.99
C HIS A 344 -10.36 18.25 -10.77
N LEU A 345 -9.61 18.77 -9.79
CA LEU A 345 -10.18 19.42 -8.61
C LEU A 345 -10.52 20.88 -8.90
N GLN A 346 -11.53 21.40 -8.19
CA GLN A 346 -11.92 22.80 -8.32
C GLN A 346 -10.83 23.72 -7.76
N PRO A 347 -10.41 24.79 -8.49
CA PRO A 347 -9.33 25.69 -8.03
C PRO A 347 -9.54 26.26 -6.63
N LYS A 348 -10.79 26.62 -6.28
CA LYS A 348 -11.16 27.17 -4.97
C LYS A 348 -11.01 26.13 -3.85
N GLU A 349 -11.30 24.86 -4.14
CA GLU A 349 -11.11 23.76 -3.18
C GLU A 349 -9.61 23.55 -2.88
N ILE A 350 -8.78 23.57 -3.91
CA ILE A 350 -7.32 23.46 -3.76
C ILE A 350 -6.76 24.62 -2.94
N GLU A 351 -7.21 25.85 -3.20
CA GLU A 351 -6.83 27.05 -2.43
C GLU A 351 -7.22 26.93 -0.96
N ASN A 352 -8.42 26.44 -0.66
CA ASN A 352 -8.87 26.21 0.71
C ASN A 352 -8.00 25.18 1.43
N TYR A 353 -7.62 24.09 0.76
CA TYR A 353 -6.70 23.10 1.32
C TYR A 353 -5.33 23.73 1.62
N ALA A 354 -4.77 24.45 0.67
CA ALA A 354 -3.47 25.11 0.82
C ALA A 354 -3.47 26.11 1.98
N ASN A 355 -4.46 27.00 2.05
CA ASN A 355 -4.57 28.03 3.09
C ASN A 355 -4.72 27.42 4.49
N ARG A 356 -5.56 26.39 4.63
CA ARG A 356 -5.74 25.71 5.93
C ARG A 356 -4.49 24.99 6.38
N LEU A 357 -3.80 24.26 5.48
CA LEU A 357 -2.53 23.59 5.81
C LEU A 357 -1.44 24.61 6.16
N LYS A 358 -1.40 25.76 5.47
CA LYS A 358 -0.46 26.85 5.77
C LYS A 358 -0.69 27.41 7.17
N ASN A 359 -1.94 27.67 7.57
CA ASN A 359 -2.28 28.14 8.90
C ASN A 359 -1.90 27.11 9.98
N ILE A 360 -2.12 25.81 9.71
CA ILE A 360 -1.69 24.73 10.61
C ILE A 360 -0.17 24.74 10.77
N LEU A 361 0.56 24.82 9.66
CA LEU A 361 2.02 24.87 9.69
C LEU A 361 2.53 26.06 10.50
N LEU A 362 1.97 27.26 10.29
CA LEU A 362 2.31 28.47 11.06
C LEU A 362 2.01 28.31 12.55
N SER A 363 0.87 27.67 12.89
CA SER A 363 0.51 27.41 14.29
C SER A 363 1.49 26.44 14.96
N ILE A 364 1.86 25.35 14.28
CA ILE A 364 2.87 24.42 14.78
C ILE A 364 4.21 25.13 14.94
N ASP A 365 4.66 25.87 13.93
CA ASP A 365 5.92 26.58 13.92
C ASP A 365 6.05 27.56 15.10
N LYS A 366 4.98 28.27 15.44
CA LYS A 366 4.94 29.22 16.55
C LYS A 366 4.98 28.52 17.91
N LYS A 367 4.33 27.36 18.05
CA LYS A 367 4.15 26.68 19.35
C LYS A 367 5.22 25.66 19.67
N ILE A 368 5.91 25.08 18.67
CA ILE A 368 6.72 23.86 18.82
C ILE A 368 7.92 24.02 19.78
N VAL A 369 8.39 25.24 20.01
CA VAL A 369 9.49 25.54 20.94
C VAL A 369 9.04 25.39 22.38
N ASP A 370 7.82 25.87 22.69
CA ASP A 370 7.27 25.88 24.04
C ASP A 370 6.43 24.63 24.33
N ASP A 371 5.81 24.06 23.29
CA ASP A 371 5.02 22.83 23.36
C ASP A 371 5.47 21.82 22.31
N ARG A 372 6.23 20.82 22.75
CA ARG A 372 6.69 19.72 21.88
C ARG A 372 5.54 18.94 21.23
N PHE A 373 4.35 18.94 21.83
CA PHE A 373 3.16 18.26 21.32
C PHE A 373 2.26 19.15 20.47
N ALA A 374 2.69 20.34 20.08
CA ALA A 374 1.91 21.30 19.29
C ALA A 374 1.27 20.68 18.02
N MET A 375 1.93 19.68 17.39
CA MET A 375 1.38 19.00 16.23
C MET A 375 0.19 18.09 16.56
N ALA A 376 0.07 17.59 17.78
CA ALA A 376 -1.02 16.70 18.19
C ALA A 376 -2.39 17.41 18.12
N GLU A 377 -2.43 18.73 18.28
CA GLU A 377 -3.63 19.56 18.15
C GLU A 377 -4.36 19.31 16.81
N PHE A 378 -3.59 19.07 15.72
CA PHE A 378 -4.09 18.94 14.36
C PHE A 378 -4.14 17.49 13.84
N LEU A 379 -3.37 16.60 14.46
CA LEU A 379 -3.21 15.21 14.02
C LEU A 379 -4.19 14.26 14.72
N LEU A 380 -4.64 14.60 15.92
CA LEU A 380 -5.42 13.72 16.77
C LEU A 380 -6.85 14.27 16.98
N ASN A 381 -7.81 13.35 17.05
CA ASN A 381 -9.16 13.70 17.50
C ASN A 381 -9.19 13.89 19.03
N GLU A 382 -10.33 14.36 19.58
CA GLU A 382 -10.42 14.69 21.00
C GLU A 382 -10.21 13.48 21.93
N GLU A 383 -10.61 12.29 21.50
CA GLU A 383 -10.43 11.05 22.26
C GLU A 383 -8.94 10.61 22.24
N GLU A 384 -8.30 10.66 21.05
CA GLU A 384 -6.87 10.40 20.90
C GLU A 384 -6.01 11.39 21.70
N LYS A 385 -6.41 12.66 21.80
CA LYS A 385 -5.73 13.68 22.62
C LYS A 385 -5.79 13.35 24.11
N LYS A 386 -6.96 12.92 24.61
CA LYS A 386 -7.10 12.48 26.01
C LYS A 386 -6.16 11.32 26.31
N ILE A 387 -6.11 10.31 25.44
CA ILE A 387 -5.19 9.17 25.58
C ILE A 387 -3.72 9.62 25.57
N LEU A 388 -3.37 10.58 24.67
CA LEU A 388 -2.03 11.13 24.62
C LEU A 388 -1.64 11.79 25.93
N LEU A 389 -2.55 12.58 26.55
CA LEU A 389 -2.30 13.22 27.86
C LEU A 389 -2.07 12.16 28.94
N GLU A 390 -2.89 11.13 29.03
CA GLU A 390 -2.70 10.02 29.97
C GLU A 390 -1.31 9.36 29.79
N ILE A 391 -0.88 9.12 28.55
CA ILE A 391 0.45 8.54 28.24
C ILE A 391 1.57 9.46 28.71
N VAL A 392 1.46 10.77 28.49
CA VAL A 392 2.47 11.76 28.86
C VAL A 392 2.56 11.92 30.37
N GLU A 393 1.42 11.94 31.08
CA GLU A 393 1.34 12.04 32.53
C GLU A 393 1.93 10.80 33.22
N SER A 394 1.55 9.60 32.76
CA SER A 394 2.10 8.34 33.28
C SER A 394 3.61 8.27 33.11
N SER A 395 4.15 8.81 32.02
CA SER A 395 5.60 8.86 31.76
C SER A 395 6.36 9.81 32.70
N LYS A 396 5.69 10.78 33.33
CA LYS A 396 6.29 11.73 34.28
C LYS A 396 6.34 11.19 35.71
N THR A 397 5.37 10.34 36.10
CA THR A 397 5.22 9.82 37.45
C THR A 397 6.14 8.64 37.77
N ASN A 398 6.64 7.95 36.79
CA ASN A 398 7.37 6.68 36.94
C ASN A 398 8.83 6.76 36.46
N GLY A 399 9.65 7.47 37.18
CA GLY A 399 11.09 7.54 36.89
C GLY A 399 11.89 6.37 37.46
N SER A 400 11.58 5.11 37.20
CA SER A 400 12.52 3.96 37.23
C SER A 400 11.96 2.52 37.03
N ASP A 401 10.61 2.27 37.03
CA ASP A 401 10.11 0.88 36.96
C ASP A 401 8.97 0.64 35.96
N THR A 402 9.00 1.29 34.81
CA THR A 402 7.85 1.48 33.90
C THR A 402 7.68 0.43 32.81
N GLN A 403 8.14 -0.79 32.92
CA GLN A 403 8.02 -1.68 31.75
C GLN A 403 6.76 -2.57 31.71
N ASN A 404 6.05 -2.84 32.79
CA ASN A 404 5.10 -3.97 32.83
C ASN A 404 3.62 -3.69 33.15
N LEU A 405 3.23 -2.59 33.81
CA LEU A 405 1.82 -2.35 34.17
C LEU A 405 1.03 -1.44 33.23
N GLU A 406 1.68 -0.53 32.55
CA GLU A 406 1.04 0.53 31.74
C GLU A 406 0.54 0.08 30.37
N LYS A 407 1.12 -1.00 29.83
CA LYS A 407 0.83 -1.45 28.46
C LYS A 407 -0.59 -1.98 28.28
N SER A 408 -1.20 -2.57 29.32
CA SER A 408 -2.47 -3.29 29.17
C SER A 408 -3.69 -2.36 29.13
N GLU A 409 -3.75 -1.34 29.97
CA GLU A 409 -4.95 -0.49 30.13
C GLU A 409 -5.04 0.62 29.09
N VAL A 410 -3.92 1.28 28.80
CA VAL A 410 -3.82 2.28 27.72
C VAL A 410 -4.06 1.63 26.35
N ILE A 411 -3.53 0.43 26.14
CA ILE A 411 -3.78 -0.34 24.91
C ILE A 411 -5.24 -0.78 24.80
N LYS A 412 -5.89 -1.14 25.92
CA LYS A 412 -7.34 -1.44 25.92
C LYS A 412 -8.16 -0.20 25.56
N LYS A 413 -7.85 0.96 26.13
CA LYS A 413 -8.54 2.24 25.80
C LYS A 413 -8.32 2.64 24.35
N ILE A 414 -7.12 2.52 23.81
CA ILE A 414 -6.80 2.80 22.39
C ILE A 414 -7.61 1.87 21.47
N LYS A 415 -7.70 0.57 21.80
CA LYS A 415 -8.51 -0.39 21.03
C LYS A 415 -10.00 -0.05 21.05
N HIS A 416 -10.50 0.42 22.18
CA HIS A 416 -11.91 0.81 22.33
C HIS A 416 -12.23 2.01 21.45
N VAL A 417 -11.42 3.07 21.51
CA VAL A 417 -11.59 4.30 20.72
C VAL A 417 -11.49 4.05 19.21
N ILE A 418 -10.57 3.20 18.78
CA ILE A 418 -10.43 2.83 17.35
C ILE A 418 -11.65 2.03 16.85
N ASN A 419 -12.26 1.22 17.71
CA ASN A 419 -13.45 0.45 17.36
C ASN A 419 -14.75 1.29 17.41
N ASP A 420 -14.89 2.20 18.35
CA ASP A 420 -16.09 3.03 18.51
C ASP A 420 -16.23 4.12 17.44
N GLY A 421 -15.12 4.63 16.91
CA GLY A 421 -15.14 5.60 15.81
C GLY A 421 -15.81 5.07 14.53
N LYS A 422 -15.86 3.74 14.35
CA LYS A 422 -16.56 3.07 13.23
C LYS A 422 -18.02 2.72 13.52
N ASN A 423 -18.43 2.61 14.79
CA ASN A 423 -19.80 2.24 15.17
C ASN A 423 -20.80 3.38 15.02
N LYS A 424 -20.36 4.63 14.83
CA LYS A 424 -21.25 5.76 14.51
C LYS A 424 -21.64 5.83 13.03
N GLU A 425 -20.98 5.08 12.13
CA GLU A 425 -21.41 4.97 10.73
C GLU A 425 -22.18 3.68 10.41
N ASN A 426 -22.18 2.69 11.31
CA ASN A 426 -22.96 1.44 11.13
C ASN A 426 -23.50 0.99 12.49
N GLN A 427 -24.73 1.37 12.80
CA GLN A 427 -25.46 0.77 13.92
C GLN A 427 -25.77 -0.69 13.56
N ASN A 428 -25.12 -1.64 14.21
CA ASN A 428 -25.62 -2.81 14.90
C ASN A 428 -24.54 -3.90 15.07
N SER A 429 -24.44 -4.32 16.32
CA SER A 429 -23.91 -5.55 16.91
C SER A 429 -22.48 -5.57 17.47
N SER A 430 -22.50 -5.65 18.73
CA SER A 430 -21.77 -6.20 19.89
C SER A 430 -20.30 -6.65 19.77
N ALA A 431 -19.56 -6.25 20.80
CA ALA A 431 -18.17 -6.52 21.12
C ALA A 431 -17.93 -7.91 21.69
N THR A 432 -16.73 -8.45 21.56
CA THR A 432 -16.03 -9.18 22.62
C THR A 432 -14.51 -9.25 22.40
N ILE A 433 -13.80 -9.21 23.50
CA ILE A 433 -12.38 -8.99 23.77
C ILE A 433 -11.58 -10.29 23.68
N VAL A 434 -10.35 -10.27 23.16
CA VAL A 434 -9.31 -11.19 23.62
C VAL A 434 -7.94 -10.49 23.64
N THR A 435 -7.32 -10.59 24.80
CA THR A 435 -5.97 -10.21 25.23
C THR A 435 -4.96 -11.28 24.94
N HIS A 436 -3.70 -10.87 24.69
CA HIS A 436 -2.39 -11.39 25.18
C HIS A 436 -1.34 -11.18 24.11
N ALA A 437 -0.18 -10.82 24.35
CA ALA A 437 0.92 -10.71 25.23
C ALA A 437 2.03 -9.88 24.53
N ILE A 438 2.70 -9.10 25.29
CA ILE A 438 3.84 -8.29 24.88
C ILE A 438 5.10 -9.13 25.09
N TYR A 439 6.00 -9.20 24.14
CA TYR A 439 7.36 -9.71 24.34
C TYR A 439 8.43 -8.72 23.91
N ASP A 440 9.46 -8.72 24.73
CA ASP A 440 10.61 -7.84 24.80
C ASP A 440 11.54 -7.96 23.59
N ARG A 441 12.17 -6.84 23.21
CA ARG A 441 13.18 -6.80 22.14
C ARG A 441 14.51 -7.17 22.75
N THR A 442 14.93 -8.42 22.59
CA THR A 442 16.29 -8.89 22.85
C THR A 442 16.80 -9.70 21.65
N GLU A 443 18.08 -9.99 21.62
CA GLU A 443 18.84 -10.69 20.58
C GLU A 443 18.16 -11.90 19.91
N ASN A 444 17.20 -12.49 20.56
CA ASN A 444 16.37 -13.61 20.09
C ASN A 444 15.47 -13.32 18.86
N ASP A 445 15.22 -12.03 18.51
CA ASP A 445 14.36 -11.70 17.36
C ASP A 445 15.12 -11.87 16.02
N LEU A 446 16.44 -11.65 16.01
CA LEU A 446 17.28 -11.83 14.83
C LEU A 446 17.44 -13.31 14.49
N GLU A 447 17.66 -14.15 15.50
CA GLU A 447 17.78 -15.62 15.32
C GLU A 447 16.48 -16.25 14.81
N ARG A 448 15.32 -15.78 15.30
CA ARG A 448 14.01 -16.21 14.81
C ARG A 448 13.75 -15.78 13.35
N ARG A 449 14.20 -14.60 12.96
CA ARG A 449 14.07 -14.12 11.57
C ARG A 449 14.98 -14.91 10.62
N ILE A 450 16.17 -15.26 11.06
CA ILE A 450 17.09 -16.13 10.30
C ILE A 450 16.51 -17.53 10.16
N ALA A 451 15.97 -18.12 11.24
CA ALA A 451 15.33 -19.42 11.20
C ALA A 451 14.10 -19.43 10.27
N PHE A 452 13.28 -18.39 10.30
CA PHE A 452 12.14 -18.24 9.39
C PHE A 452 12.56 -18.15 7.93
N LEU A 453 13.59 -17.32 7.60
CA LEU A 453 14.13 -17.23 6.24
C LEU A 453 14.74 -18.54 5.76
N CYS A 454 15.39 -19.30 6.65
CA CYS A 454 15.92 -20.63 6.32
C CYS A 454 14.80 -21.64 6.06
N GLU A 455 13.68 -21.53 6.75
CA GLU A 455 12.51 -22.40 6.57
C GLU A 455 11.74 -22.07 5.29
N GLU A 456 11.59 -20.79 4.98
CA GLU A 456 11.05 -20.31 3.69
C GLU A 456 11.92 -20.75 2.50
N LEU A 457 13.24 -20.67 2.60
CA LEU A 457 14.17 -21.13 1.57
C LEU A 457 14.14 -22.66 1.39
N LYS A 458 13.95 -23.44 2.47
CA LYS A 458 13.71 -24.89 2.40
C LYS A 458 12.40 -25.21 1.68
N ASN A 459 11.34 -24.49 1.98
CA ASN A 459 10.01 -24.67 1.38
C ASN A 459 10.00 -24.31 -0.12
N LEU A 460 10.90 -23.43 -0.57
CA LEU A 460 11.08 -23.09 -1.99
C LEU A 460 11.89 -24.13 -2.78
N GLY A 461 12.33 -25.25 -2.16
CA GLY A 461 13.05 -26.33 -2.82
C GLY A 461 14.46 -25.94 -3.32
N GLN A 462 14.99 -24.82 -2.87
CA GLN A 462 16.30 -24.29 -3.29
C GLN A 462 17.47 -24.78 -2.44
N MET A 463 17.22 -25.54 -1.36
CA MET A 463 18.28 -26.12 -0.52
C MET A 463 18.13 -27.64 -0.45
N LYS A 464 19.04 -28.35 -1.13
CA LYS A 464 19.11 -29.82 -1.15
C LYS A 464 19.92 -30.41 0.02
N GLU A 465 20.63 -29.62 0.80
CA GLU A 465 21.49 -30.10 1.90
C GLU A 465 21.33 -29.22 3.16
N GLN A 466 21.47 -29.83 4.32
CA GLN A 466 21.48 -29.13 5.61
C GLN A 466 22.72 -28.24 5.71
N ILE A 467 22.52 -26.94 5.92
CA ILE A 467 23.63 -26.02 6.19
C ILE A 467 24.19 -26.37 7.59
N PRO A 468 25.50 -26.60 7.72
CA PRO A 468 26.11 -26.81 9.03
C PRO A 468 25.93 -25.60 9.96
N LEU A 469 25.74 -25.85 11.24
CA LEU A 469 25.53 -24.81 12.27
C LEU A 469 26.64 -23.73 12.30
N ALA A 470 27.87 -24.12 11.93
CA ALA A 470 29.02 -23.20 11.82
C ALA A 470 28.85 -22.14 10.71
N ASP A 471 28.15 -22.47 9.64
CA ASP A 471 27.91 -21.53 8.53
C ASP A 471 26.72 -20.64 8.79
N LEU A 472 25.73 -21.07 9.58
CA LEU A 472 24.66 -20.26 10.12
C LEU A 472 25.20 -19.16 11.06
N ASN A 473 26.19 -19.47 11.87
CA ASN A 473 26.83 -18.49 12.76
C ASN A 473 27.65 -17.45 11.96
N LYS A 474 28.31 -17.83 10.89
CA LYS A 474 29.03 -16.91 9.99
C LYS A 474 28.06 -15.99 9.24
N LEU A 475 26.92 -16.50 8.81
CA LEU A 475 25.84 -15.70 8.23
C LEU A 475 25.28 -14.71 9.25
N SER A 476 25.05 -15.14 10.50
CA SER A 476 24.59 -14.26 11.60
C SER A 476 25.58 -13.14 11.88
N GLU A 477 26.89 -13.41 11.92
CA GLU A 477 27.92 -12.37 12.11
C GLU A 477 28.01 -11.41 10.92
N SER A 478 27.94 -11.92 9.69
CA SER A 478 27.93 -11.08 8.50
C SER A 478 26.70 -10.17 8.43
N PHE A 479 25.54 -10.64 8.89
CA PHE A 479 24.34 -9.80 9.04
C PHE A 479 24.45 -8.78 10.17
N LYS A 480 25.08 -9.11 11.30
CA LYS A 480 25.36 -8.14 12.38
C LYS A 480 26.23 -6.96 11.89
N ILE A 481 27.22 -7.24 11.03
CA ILE A 481 28.10 -6.23 10.45
C ILE A 481 27.35 -5.38 9.39
N MET A 482 26.38 -5.94 8.71
CA MET A 482 25.62 -5.25 7.66
C MET A 482 24.51 -4.34 8.21
N PHE A 483 24.10 -4.52 9.47
CA PHE A 483 23.00 -3.80 10.12
C PHE A 483 23.40 -3.05 11.41
N SER A 484 24.68 -3.05 11.78
CA SER A 484 25.28 -2.13 12.74
C SER A 484 25.72 -0.82 12.06
#